data_6d9b95b729434543970856aa36d6c9fc
#
_entry.id   6d9b95b729434543970856aa36d6c9fc
#
_cell.length_a   1.000
_cell.length_b   1.000
_cell.length_c   1.000
_cell.angle_alpha   90.00
_cell.angle_beta   90.00
_cell.angle_gamma   90.00
#
_symmetry.space_group_name_H-M   'P 1'
#
loop_
_entity.id
_entity.type
_entity.pdbx_description
1 polymer ?
#
loop_
_entity_poly.entity_id
_entity_poly.type
_entity_poly.pdbx_seq_one_letter_code
_entity_poly.pdbx_strand_id
1 'polypeptide(L)'
;VVAPAGVALRSQPSTTGQRLALLPESTAVSLIQTVQGDPYDALGGSQRNDWQQVKAGELEGFVAALWLEPGGPGEQEESSRPREMRGVWICSHHHSQVWQSREALARALDELVELGWNTIFPAVWNQSFTAWPSAVMERHGLPKQDPVHAAAGIDPLQLAVELGKERGLTVIPWLEYGFAAEPVGASRGLLAAKPAWAALDRRGQVVEDGGLRWLNGLDPEVQAFLGELVLEVVERYGVDGVQGDDHMAIPHAGSHDQATLERYRKATGKRPAARDDDPSWSRFRIEGLSGWVKEMGVRIHRVRPDLLWCLSPCPLPTGLTQLMQDSTGWLNNGSVDLLLPQLYRNSVAAYRLVLEGNLRPLARERRRQVVAGLTLRANGQNLEEATLLEMVRISREAGLGGVALFHHTPLMGGDQRIARALLSQRG
;
A
#
# COMPACT_ATOMS: atom_id res chain seq x y z
N VAL A 1 15.67 -10.07 -20.11
CA VAL A 1 16.53 -10.75 -19.11
C VAL A 1 15.83 -12.00 -18.60
N VAL A 2 16.47 -13.16 -18.69
CA VAL A 2 15.90 -14.47 -18.26
C VAL A 2 16.64 -15.07 -17.05
N ALA A 3 17.48 -14.31 -16.39
CA ALA A 3 18.19 -14.76 -15.18
C ALA A 3 17.28 -14.64 -13.94
N PRO A 4 16.89 -15.74 -13.25
CA PRO A 4 16.00 -15.70 -12.09
C PRO A 4 16.49 -14.85 -10.92
N ALA A 5 17.82 -14.78 -10.74
CA ALA A 5 18.45 -13.93 -9.72
C ALA A 5 18.82 -12.52 -10.24
N GLY A 6 18.36 -12.16 -11.46
CA GLY A 6 18.81 -10.99 -12.16
C GLY A 6 20.21 -11.13 -12.75
N VAL A 7 20.62 -10.20 -13.61
CA VAL A 7 21.92 -10.21 -14.30
C VAL A 7 22.65 -8.88 -14.10
N ALA A 8 23.97 -8.94 -13.92
CA ALA A 8 24.80 -7.73 -13.81
C ALA A 8 24.96 -7.03 -15.17
N LEU A 9 24.55 -5.76 -15.24
CA LEU A 9 24.97 -4.85 -16.31
C LEU A 9 26.38 -4.34 -15.97
N ARG A 10 27.33 -4.49 -16.87
CA ARG A 10 28.75 -4.21 -16.63
C ARG A 10 29.31 -3.17 -17.56
N SER A 11 30.34 -2.44 -17.12
CA SER A 11 31.02 -1.41 -17.91
C SER A 11 31.87 -1.98 -19.07
N GLN A 12 32.19 -3.27 -19.02
CA GLN A 12 33.00 -3.97 -20.01
C GLN A 12 32.44 -5.39 -20.21
N PRO A 13 32.66 -6.04 -21.38
CA PRO A 13 32.23 -7.41 -21.65
C PRO A 13 33.11 -8.43 -20.92
N SER A 14 33.07 -8.39 -19.60
CA SER A 14 33.90 -9.18 -18.69
C SER A 14 33.18 -9.47 -17.37
N THR A 15 33.37 -10.67 -16.81
CA THR A 15 32.85 -11.05 -15.50
C THR A 15 33.48 -10.24 -14.36
N THR A 16 34.65 -9.65 -14.60
CA THR A 16 35.39 -8.78 -13.65
C THR A 16 35.13 -7.28 -13.89
N GLY A 17 34.43 -6.92 -15.00
CA GLY A 17 34.05 -5.53 -15.29
C GLY A 17 33.18 -4.93 -14.18
N GLN A 18 33.34 -3.63 -13.93
CA GLN A 18 32.56 -2.92 -12.91
C GLN A 18 31.06 -3.13 -13.15
N ARG A 19 30.35 -3.53 -12.11
CA ARG A 19 28.88 -3.64 -12.14
C ARG A 19 28.25 -2.25 -12.09
N LEU A 20 27.53 -1.87 -13.15
CA LEU A 20 26.79 -0.63 -13.27
C LEU A 20 25.40 -0.75 -12.61
N ALA A 21 24.76 -1.90 -12.81
CA ALA A 21 23.44 -2.22 -12.21
C ALA A 21 23.26 -3.73 -12.11
N LEU A 22 22.28 -4.15 -11.31
CA LEU A 22 21.69 -5.50 -11.37
C LEU A 22 20.35 -5.35 -12.10
N LEU A 23 20.17 -6.04 -13.21
CA LEU A 23 18.93 -6.07 -13.98
C LEU A 23 18.11 -7.28 -13.53
N PRO A 24 16.92 -7.07 -12.92
CA PRO A 24 16.03 -8.15 -12.52
C PRO A 24 15.61 -9.03 -13.71
N GLU A 25 15.10 -10.22 -13.40
CA GLU A 25 14.41 -11.06 -14.40
C GLU A 25 13.29 -10.26 -15.07
N SER A 26 13.04 -10.55 -16.34
CA SER A 26 12.06 -9.86 -17.20
C SER A 26 12.36 -8.38 -17.49
N THR A 27 13.53 -7.85 -17.08
CA THR A 27 13.94 -6.50 -17.49
C THR A 27 14.11 -6.45 -19.00
N ALA A 28 13.36 -5.56 -19.67
CA ALA A 28 13.53 -5.28 -21.09
C ALA A 28 14.79 -4.44 -21.30
N VAL A 29 15.62 -4.84 -22.27
CA VAL A 29 16.81 -4.10 -22.68
C VAL A 29 16.83 -3.96 -24.19
N SER A 30 17.32 -2.85 -24.70
CA SER A 30 17.54 -2.66 -26.14
C SER A 30 18.92 -3.17 -26.51
N LEU A 31 18.97 -4.13 -27.42
CA LEU A 31 20.23 -4.62 -27.95
C LEU A 31 20.88 -3.56 -28.86
N ILE A 32 22.16 -3.26 -28.61
CA ILE A 32 22.97 -2.37 -29.44
C ILE A 32 23.80 -3.21 -30.40
N GLN A 33 24.59 -4.13 -29.86
CA GLN A 33 25.41 -5.06 -30.68
C GLN A 33 25.86 -6.28 -29.86
N THR A 34 26.27 -7.32 -30.57
CA THR A 34 26.97 -8.48 -29.99
C THR A 34 28.48 -8.27 -30.08
N VAL A 35 29.19 -8.53 -29.00
CA VAL A 35 30.65 -8.40 -28.93
C VAL A 35 31.29 -9.66 -28.34
N GLN A 36 32.54 -9.90 -28.63
CA GLN A 36 33.34 -10.92 -27.96
C GLN A 36 33.99 -10.28 -26.74
N GLY A 37 33.96 -10.99 -25.61
CA GLY A 37 34.51 -10.53 -24.33
C GLY A 37 35.23 -11.66 -23.60
N ASP A 38 35.45 -11.47 -22.31
CA ASP A 38 36.06 -12.51 -21.48
C ASP A 38 35.16 -13.74 -21.38
N PRO A 39 35.73 -14.93 -21.31
CA PRO A 39 34.97 -16.17 -21.13
C PRO A 39 34.13 -16.16 -19.83
N TYR A 40 32.93 -16.73 -19.91
CA TYR A 40 32.07 -16.98 -18.77
C TYR A 40 31.48 -18.39 -18.83
N ASP A 41 31.16 -18.96 -17.67
CA ASP A 41 30.58 -20.31 -17.61
C ASP A 41 29.10 -20.28 -17.99
N ALA A 42 28.74 -21.12 -18.98
CA ALA A 42 27.34 -21.33 -19.39
C ALA A 42 26.73 -22.51 -18.61
N LEU A 43 25.40 -22.59 -18.60
CA LEU A 43 24.68 -23.72 -18.03
C LEU A 43 25.12 -25.01 -18.74
N GLY A 44 25.51 -26.03 -17.95
CA GLY A 44 26.04 -27.32 -18.49
C GLY A 44 27.55 -27.40 -18.63
N GLY A 45 28.32 -26.42 -18.08
CA GLY A 45 29.79 -26.51 -17.95
C GLY A 45 30.58 -26.15 -19.21
N SER A 46 29.93 -25.60 -20.27
CA SER A 46 30.61 -25.02 -21.42
C SER A 46 30.99 -23.57 -21.17
N GLN A 47 32.08 -23.10 -21.75
CA GLN A 47 32.47 -21.70 -21.73
C GLN A 47 31.93 -20.96 -22.94
N ARG A 48 31.47 -19.72 -22.75
CA ARG A 48 31.03 -18.79 -23.81
C ARG A 48 31.76 -17.46 -23.61
N ASN A 49 31.85 -16.67 -24.67
CA ASN A 49 32.50 -15.36 -24.67
C ASN A 49 31.71 -14.29 -25.43
N ASP A 50 30.46 -14.62 -25.80
CA ASP A 50 29.55 -13.70 -26.46
C ASP A 50 28.83 -12.83 -25.44
N TRP A 51 29.00 -11.55 -25.57
CA TRP A 51 28.37 -10.51 -24.73
C TRP A 51 27.46 -9.64 -25.59
N GLN A 52 26.40 -9.14 -24.95
CA GLN A 52 25.48 -8.18 -25.56
C GLN A 52 25.72 -6.80 -24.97
N GLN A 53 26.07 -5.82 -25.80
CA GLN A 53 25.99 -4.43 -25.41
C GLN A 53 24.53 -4.02 -25.48
N VAL A 54 24.00 -3.53 -24.37
CA VAL A 54 22.57 -3.23 -24.19
C VAL A 54 22.36 -1.88 -23.55
N LYS A 55 21.20 -1.28 -23.84
CA LYS A 55 20.68 -0.12 -23.10
C LYS A 55 19.51 -0.56 -22.22
N ALA A 56 19.61 -0.26 -20.92
CA ALA A 56 18.61 -0.51 -19.89
C ALA A 56 18.21 0.82 -19.24
N GLY A 57 17.09 1.42 -19.68
CA GLY A 57 16.74 2.80 -19.32
C GLY A 57 17.80 3.79 -19.79
N GLU A 58 18.37 4.57 -18.88
CA GLU A 58 19.45 5.54 -19.19
C GLU A 58 20.85 4.91 -19.10
N LEU A 59 20.97 3.66 -18.63
CA LEU A 59 22.26 2.98 -18.50
C LEU A 59 22.58 2.19 -19.75
N GLU A 60 23.85 2.22 -20.16
CA GLU A 60 24.40 1.41 -21.24
C GLU A 60 25.55 0.56 -20.69
N GLY A 61 25.64 -0.70 -21.13
CA GLY A 61 26.64 -1.63 -20.64
C GLY A 61 26.54 -2.99 -21.28
N PHE A 62 27.20 -3.99 -20.68
CA PHE A 62 27.35 -5.34 -21.24
C PHE A 62 26.70 -6.37 -20.33
N VAL A 63 26.00 -7.32 -20.95
CA VAL A 63 25.37 -8.48 -20.32
C VAL A 63 25.82 -9.74 -21.04
N ALA A 64 26.12 -10.82 -20.33
CA ALA A 64 26.42 -12.11 -20.93
C ALA A 64 25.21 -12.60 -21.74
N ALA A 65 25.43 -12.95 -23.02
CA ALA A 65 24.34 -13.22 -23.97
C ALA A 65 23.41 -14.37 -23.53
N LEU A 66 23.93 -15.31 -22.75
CA LEU A 66 23.17 -16.40 -22.12
C LEU A 66 21.91 -15.94 -21.37
N TRP A 67 21.94 -14.74 -20.81
CA TRP A 67 20.88 -14.22 -19.95
C TRP A 67 19.88 -13.32 -20.66
N LEU A 68 19.96 -13.28 -22.01
CA LEU A 68 19.06 -12.50 -22.85
C LEU A 68 18.36 -13.41 -23.85
N GLU A 69 17.03 -13.27 -23.95
CA GLU A 69 16.23 -13.89 -25.00
C GLU A 69 15.66 -12.80 -25.91
N PRO A 70 15.54 -13.08 -27.24
CA PRO A 70 14.87 -12.16 -28.15
C PRO A 70 13.40 -11.97 -27.73
N GLY A 71 13.02 -10.74 -27.39
CA GLY A 71 11.62 -10.36 -27.27
C GLY A 71 11.03 -10.09 -28.65
N GLY A 72 9.81 -10.58 -28.92
CA GLY A 72 9.09 -10.25 -30.14
C GLY A 72 8.67 -8.77 -30.18
N PRO A 73 8.44 -8.18 -31.41
CA PRO A 73 8.05 -6.77 -31.52
C PRO A 73 6.74 -6.37 -30.81
N GLY A 74 5.91 -7.32 -30.38
CA GLY A 74 4.73 -7.09 -29.55
C GLY A 74 4.97 -7.22 -28.05
N GLU A 75 6.02 -7.94 -27.61
CA GLU A 75 6.33 -8.14 -26.19
C GLU A 75 7.12 -6.96 -25.59
N GLN A 76 7.81 -6.17 -26.42
CA GLN A 76 8.58 -5.00 -25.96
C GLN A 76 7.70 -3.84 -25.51
N GLU A 77 6.49 -3.66 -26.06
CA GLU A 77 5.53 -2.65 -25.60
C GLU A 77 4.79 -3.11 -24.33
N GLU A 78 4.59 -4.41 -24.15
CA GLU A 78 3.88 -4.96 -22.99
C GLU A 78 4.80 -5.11 -21.76
N SER A 79 6.09 -5.44 -21.94
CA SER A 79 7.06 -5.54 -20.85
C SER A 79 7.59 -4.18 -20.36
N SER A 80 7.48 -3.12 -21.15
CA SER A 80 7.85 -1.76 -20.75
C SER A 80 6.75 -1.00 -19.99
N ARG A 81 5.51 -1.49 -20.03
CA ARG A 81 4.42 -0.93 -19.23
C ARG A 81 4.47 -1.53 -17.83
N PRO A 82 4.50 -0.71 -16.76
CA PRO A 82 4.33 -1.23 -15.41
C PRO A 82 3.07 -2.11 -15.37
N ARG A 83 3.22 -3.35 -14.89
CA ARG A 83 2.11 -4.30 -14.83
C ARG A 83 0.97 -3.68 -14.03
N GLU A 84 -0.26 -3.69 -14.58
CA GLU A 84 -1.46 -3.20 -13.91
C GLU A 84 -1.59 -3.85 -12.52
N MET A 85 -1.67 -3.07 -11.46
CA MET A 85 -1.94 -3.59 -10.12
C MET A 85 -3.40 -4.05 -10.05
N ARG A 86 -3.60 -5.30 -9.68
CA ARG A 86 -4.90 -5.89 -9.38
C ARG A 86 -4.84 -6.39 -7.95
N GLY A 87 -5.23 -5.50 -7.04
CA GLY A 87 -5.09 -5.71 -5.62
C GLY A 87 -6.36 -6.16 -4.93
N VAL A 88 -6.23 -6.91 -3.83
CA VAL A 88 -7.36 -7.32 -2.99
C VAL A 88 -7.02 -7.12 -1.53
N TRP A 89 -7.88 -6.43 -0.77
CA TRP A 89 -7.78 -6.35 0.67
C TRP A 89 -8.25 -7.65 1.33
N ILE A 90 -7.42 -8.21 2.20
CA ILE A 90 -7.74 -9.38 3.01
C ILE A 90 -8.01 -8.90 4.44
N CYS A 91 -9.28 -8.90 4.84
CA CYS A 91 -9.72 -8.45 6.15
C CYS A 91 -9.08 -9.26 7.29
N SER A 92 -9.05 -8.68 8.49
CA SER A 92 -8.61 -9.36 9.71
C SER A 92 -9.48 -10.60 10.03
N HIS A 93 -9.03 -11.41 10.98
CA HIS A 93 -9.76 -12.61 11.42
C HIS A 93 -11.17 -12.31 11.97
N HIS A 94 -11.44 -11.08 12.39
CA HIS A 94 -12.79 -10.66 12.80
C HIS A 94 -13.82 -10.72 11.65
N HIS A 95 -13.35 -10.63 10.41
CA HIS A 95 -14.21 -10.58 9.22
C HIS A 95 -13.85 -11.65 8.18
N SER A 96 -12.84 -12.49 8.46
CA SER A 96 -12.37 -13.49 7.50
C SER A 96 -11.88 -14.77 8.17
N GLN A 97 -12.29 -15.90 7.60
CA GLN A 97 -11.87 -17.22 8.08
C GLN A 97 -10.56 -17.71 7.44
N VAL A 98 -9.98 -16.96 6.50
CA VAL A 98 -8.73 -17.38 5.83
C VAL A 98 -7.54 -17.48 6.80
N TRP A 99 -7.63 -16.84 7.97
CA TRP A 99 -6.58 -16.83 9.00
C TRP A 99 -6.67 -18.01 9.98
N GLN A 100 -7.61 -18.94 9.80
CA GLN A 100 -7.78 -20.09 10.71
C GLN A 100 -6.66 -21.11 10.58
N SER A 101 -6.06 -21.26 9.39
CA SER A 101 -4.92 -22.14 9.16
C SER A 101 -4.10 -21.73 7.94
N ARG A 102 -2.87 -22.27 7.84
CA ARG A 102 -2.02 -22.11 6.65
C ARG A 102 -2.73 -22.59 5.37
N GLU A 103 -3.45 -23.72 5.45
CA GLU A 103 -4.15 -24.31 4.31
C GLU A 103 -5.36 -23.46 3.87
N ALA A 104 -6.04 -22.82 4.82
CA ALA A 104 -7.15 -21.92 4.49
C ALA A 104 -6.66 -20.67 3.75
N LEU A 105 -5.56 -20.06 4.22
CA LEU A 105 -4.94 -18.94 3.54
C LEU A 105 -4.39 -19.36 2.17
N ALA A 106 -3.69 -20.49 2.08
CA ALA A 106 -3.14 -20.99 0.83
C ALA A 106 -4.22 -21.16 -0.25
N ARG A 107 -5.34 -21.82 0.08
CA ARG A 107 -6.48 -21.97 -0.86
C ARG A 107 -7.05 -20.65 -1.30
N ALA A 108 -7.22 -19.70 -0.37
CA ALA A 108 -7.72 -18.37 -0.72
C ALA A 108 -6.78 -17.63 -1.68
N LEU A 109 -5.46 -17.72 -1.46
CA LEU A 109 -4.48 -17.12 -2.36
C LEU A 109 -4.43 -17.81 -3.72
N ASP A 110 -4.61 -19.15 -3.79
CA ASP A 110 -4.72 -19.89 -5.06
C ASP A 110 -5.92 -19.39 -5.88
N GLU A 111 -7.10 -19.28 -5.25
CA GLU A 111 -8.30 -18.72 -5.89
C GLU A 111 -8.10 -17.29 -6.39
N LEU A 112 -7.42 -16.43 -5.60
CA LEU A 112 -7.12 -15.06 -6.02
C LEU A 112 -6.21 -15.03 -7.26
N VAL A 113 -5.18 -15.86 -7.31
CA VAL A 113 -4.27 -15.96 -8.47
C VAL A 113 -5.02 -16.47 -9.71
N GLU A 114 -5.85 -17.51 -9.57
CA GLU A 114 -6.69 -18.03 -10.66
C GLU A 114 -7.65 -16.97 -11.20
N LEU A 115 -8.19 -16.11 -10.35
CA LEU A 115 -9.03 -14.97 -10.72
C LEU A 115 -8.23 -13.78 -11.28
N GLY A 116 -6.91 -13.90 -11.41
CA GLY A 116 -6.04 -12.91 -12.04
C GLY A 116 -5.57 -11.77 -11.13
N TRP A 117 -5.79 -11.87 -9.81
CA TRP A 117 -5.23 -10.91 -8.85
C TRP A 117 -3.71 -11.11 -8.72
N ASN A 118 -2.97 -10.03 -8.48
CA ASN A 118 -1.50 -10.08 -8.39
C ASN A 118 -0.94 -9.37 -7.15
N THR A 119 -1.79 -8.75 -6.35
CA THR A 119 -1.39 -8.00 -5.15
C THR A 119 -2.38 -8.24 -4.02
N ILE A 120 -1.90 -8.46 -2.82
CA ILE A 120 -2.73 -8.59 -1.62
C ILE A 120 -2.36 -7.54 -0.57
N PHE A 121 -3.39 -7.06 0.13
CA PHE A 121 -3.27 -6.14 1.26
C PHE A 121 -3.81 -6.81 2.52
N PRO A 122 -3.01 -7.68 3.21
CA PRO A 122 -3.45 -8.32 4.45
C PRO A 122 -3.58 -7.32 5.59
N ALA A 123 -4.71 -7.31 6.30
CA ALA A 123 -4.92 -6.50 7.50
C ALA A 123 -4.01 -6.99 8.63
N VAL A 124 -3.14 -6.10 9.12
CA VAL A 124 -2.14 -6.46 10.14
C VAL A 124 -2.18 -5.60 11.40
N TRP A 125 -2.85 -4.45 11.36
CA TRP A 125 -3.14 -3.59 12.52
C TRP A 125 -4.63 -3.33 12.58
N ASN A 126 -5.32 -3.90 13.58
CA ASN A 126 -6.77 -3.83 13.72
C ASN A 126 -7.16 -3.90 15.20
N GLN A 127 -8.13 -3.08 15.61
CA GLN A 127 -8.70 -3.06 16.98
C GLN A 127 -7.65 -3.05 18.11
N SER A 128 -6.62 -2.23 17.97
CA SER A 128 -5.51 -2.12 18.91
C SER A 128 -4.56 -3.32 19.00
N PHE A 129 -4.61 -4.24 18.05
CA PHE A 129 -3.74 -5.42 18.01
C PHE A 129 -2.98 -5.52 16.70
N THR A 130 -1.75 -6.05 16.79
CA THR A 130 -0.96 -6.47 15.64
C THR A 130 -1.25 -7.92 15.29
N ALA A 131 -1.29 -8.26 13.99
CA ALA A 131 -1.39 -9.65 13.55
C ALA A 131 -0.08 -10.43 13.77
N TRP A 132 1.03 -9.74 13.97
CA TRP A 132 2.37 -10.33 14.20
C TRP A 132 2.82 -10.14 15.65
N PRO A 133 3.76 -10.99 16.16
CA PRO A 133 4.37 -10.79 17.46
C PRO A 133 5.26 -9.54 17.46
N SER A 134 4.77 -8.43 18.02
CA SER A 134 5.41 -7.13 17.98
C SER A 134 6.22 -6.84 19.24
N ALA A 135 7.50 -6.53 19.07
CA ALA A 135 8.35 -6.03 20.16
C ALA A 135 8.01 -4.58 20.53
N VAL A 136 7.46 -3.80 19.59
CA VAL A 136 6.96 -2.45 19.85
C VAL A 136 5.81 -2.49 20.84
N MET A 137 4.80 -3.33 20.59
CA MET A 137 3.68 -3.54 21.51
C MET A 137 4.15 -3.93 22.91
N GLU A 138 5.07 -4.89 23.00
CA GLU A 138 5.62 -5.38 24.26
C GLU A 138 6.34 -4.25 25.05
N ARG A 139 7.17 -3.42 24.38
CA ARG A 139 7.85 -2.28 25.02
C ARG A 139 6.88 -1.24 25.59
N HIS A 140 5.71 -1.11 24.99
CA HIS A 140 4.65 -0.21 25.47
C HIS A 140 3.75 -0.83 26.55
N GLY A 141 4.03 -2.07 26.98
CA GLY A 141 3.24 -2.80 27.97
C GLY A 141 1.89 -3.27 27.45
N LEU A 142 1.78 -3.45 26.13
CA LEU A 142 0.59 -3.88 25.40
C LEU A 142 0.69 -5.37 25.05
N PRO A 143 -0.44 -6.05 24.76
CA PRO A 143 -0.39 -7.41 24.25
C PRO A 143 0.49 -7.51 23.00
N LYS A 144 1.45 -8.42 23.02
CA LYS A 144 2.47 -8.58 21.97
C LYS A 144 1.87 -8.88 20.59
N GLN A 145 0.69 -9.48 20.56
CA GLN A 145 -0.02 -9.89 19.35
C GLN A 145 -1.52 -10.00 19.65
N ASP A 146 -2.35 -10.02 18.64
CA ASP A 146 -3.75 -10.39 18.77
C ASP A 146 -3.91 -11.71 19.53
N PRO A 147 -4.73 -11.76 20.59
CA PRO A 147 -4.87 -12.94 21.44
C PRO A 147 -5.30 -14.21 20.70
N VAL A 148 -6.08 -14.08 19.61
CA VAL A 148 -6.53 -15.23 18.81
C VAL A 148 -5.34 -15.85 18.07
N HIS A 149 -4.50 -15.02 17.45
CA HIS A 149 -3.32 -15.47 16.72
C HIS A 149 -2.24 -16.01 17.70
N ALA A 150 -2.06 -15.33 18.83
CA ALA A 150 -1.14 -15.76 19.87
C ALA A 150 -1.52 -17.14 20.44
N ALA A 151 -2.83 -17.36 20.71
CA ALA A 151 -3.32 -18.65 21.19
C ALA A 151 -3.17 -19.78 20.16
N ALA A 152 -3.28 -19.45 18.86
CA ALA A 152 -3.06 -20.39 17.77
C ALA A 152 -1.57 -20.64 17.47
N GLY A 153 -0.66 -19.83 18.04
CA GLY A 153 0.77 -19.93 17.78
C GLY A 153 1.16 -19.57 16.34
N ILE A 154 0.38 -18.70 15.69
CA ILE A 154 0.61 -18.30 14.30
C ILE A 154 1.05 -16.85 14.18
N ASP A 155 1.84 -16.55 13.15
CA ASP A 155 2.13 -15.21 12.66
C ASP A 155 1.47 -15.02 11.29
N PRO A 156 0.26 -14.40 11.22
CA PRO A 156 -0.46 -14.21 9.97
C PRO A 156 0.31 -13.38 8.93
N LEU A 157 1.10 -12.41 9.38
CA LEU A 157 1.91 -11.62 8.45
C LEU A 157 3.01 -12.45 7.80
N GLN A 158 3.72 -13.26 8.59
CA GLN A 158 4.72 -14.19 8.06
C GLN A 158 4.10 -15.17 7.07
N LEU A 159 2.95 -15.76 7.41
CA LEU A 159 2.24 -16.67 6.52
C LEU A 159 1.80 -16.00 5.21
N ALA A 160 1.29 -14.77 5.29
CA ALA A 160 0.87 -14.03 4.09
C ALA A 160 2.06 -13.73 3.17
N VAL A 161 3.22 -13.37 3.74
CA VAL A 161 4.45 -13.12 2.98
C VAL A 161 4.97 -14.40 2.31
N GLU A 162 5.09 -15.49 3.06
CA GLU A 162 5.56 -16.79 2.53
C GLU A 162 4.66 -17.28 1.39
N LEU A 163 3.38 -17.47 1.69
CA LEU A 163 2.42 -18.04 0.74
C LEU A 163 2.14 -17.13 -0.44
N GLY A 164 2.17 -15.81 -0.23
CA GLY A 164 2.03 -14.83 -1.29
C GLY A 164 3.19 -14.87 -2.27
N LYS A 165 4.43 -14.92 -1.76
CA LYS A 165 5.65 -15.01 -2.59
C LYS A 165 5.75 -16.32 -3.35
N GLU A 166 5.39 -17.46 -2.73
CA GLU A 166 5.30 -18.76 -3.40
C GLU A 166 4.39 -18.70 -4.65
N ARG A 167 3.44 -17.78 -4.69
CA ARG A 167 2.44 -17.59 -5.76
C ARG A 167 2.73 -16.39 -6.67
N GLY A 168 3.85 -15.71 -6.48
CA GLY A 168 4.21 -14.51 -7.26
C GLY A 168 3.30 -13.30 -6.98
N LEU A 169 2.66 -13.25 -5.81
CA LEU A 169 1.86 -12.11 -5.37
C LEU A 169 2.75 -11.03 -4.75
N THR A 170 2.45 -9.77 -5.04
CA THR A 170 2.93 -8.62 -4.28
C THR A 170 2.20 -8.56 -2.94
N VAL A 171 2.93 -8.46 -1.83
CA VAL A 171 2.37 -8.47 -0.48
C VAL A 171 2.63 -7.14 0.21
N ILE A 172 1.58 -6.37 0.44
CA ILE A 172 1.62 -5.04 1.06
C ILE A 172 0.74 -5.05 2.32
N PRO A 173 1.30 -5.28 3.52
CA PRO A 173 0.53 -5.26 4.77
C PRO A 173 -0.25 -3.97 4.95
N TRP A 174 -1.49 -4.09 5.41
CA TRP A 174 -2.44 -3.01 5.55
C TRP A 174 -2.69 -2.70 7.03
N LEU A 175 -2.31 -1.49 7.45
CA LEU A 175 -2.62 -0.96 8.77
C LEU A 175 -4.04 -0.38 8.75
N GLU A 176 -5.05 -1.25 8.80
CA GLU A 176 -6.47 -0.93 8.65
C GLU A 176 -6.95 0.14 9.62
N TYR A 177 -6.53 0.06 10.88
CA TYR A 177 -6.98 1.00 11.91
C TYR A 177 -6.18 2.32 11.96
N GLY A 178 -4.96 2.39 11.37
CA GLY A 178 -4.20 3.64 11.41
C GLY A 178 -4.17 4.27 12.80
N PHE A 179 -4.69 5.51 12.91
CA PHE A 179 -4.89 6.22 14.18
C PHE A 179 -6.25 5.95 14.84
N ALA A 180 -7.14 5.14 14.26
CA ALA A 180 -8.28 4.62 15.01
C ALA A 180 -7.77 3.59 16.04
N ALA A 181 -8.32 3.64 17.26
CA ALA A 181 -7.90 2.73 18.31
C ALA A 181 -8.78 1.47 18.35
N GLU A 182 -10.05 1.65 18.64
CA GLU A 182 -10.94 0.55 18.97
C GLU A 182 -12.40 0.92 18.68
N PRO A 183 -13.30 -0.06 18.50
CA PRO A 183 -14.74 0.21 18.38
C PRO A 183 -15.30 0.93 19.63
N VAL A 184 -16.28 1.78 19.41
CA VAL A 184 -17.05 2.40 20.50
C VAL A 184 -17.66 1.29 21.38
N GLY A 185 -17.54 1.44 22.69
CA GLY A 185 -18.02 0.44 23.65
C GLY A 185 -17.06 -0.72 23.93
N ALA A 186 -15.89 -0.77 23.29
CA ALA A 186 -14.85 -1.73 23.66
C ALA A 186 -14.40 -1.53 25.11
N SER A 187 -14.43 -2.61 25.91
CA SER A 187 -14.04 -2.57 27.33
C SER A 187 -12.54 -2.76 27.55
N ARG A 188 -11.83 -3.21 26.52
CA ARG A 188 -10.38 -3.43 26.50
C ARG A 188 -9.83 -2.90 25.19
N GLY A 189 -8.65 -2.31 25.23
CA GLY A 189 -8.00 -1.79 24.03
C GLY A 189 -6.88 -0.84 24.38
N LEU A 190 -6.34 -0.19 23.38
CA LEU A 190 -5.20 0.70 23.50
C LEU A 190 -5.49 1.90 24.39
N LEU A 191 -6.68 2.51 24.29
CA LEU A 191 -7.06 3.66 25.11
C LEU A 191 -7.32 3.31 26.58
N ALA A 192 -7.64 2.05 26.88
CA ALA A 192 -7.71 1.60 28.29
C ALA A 192 -6.32 1.54 28.93
N ALA A 193 -5.27 1.16 28.17
CA ALA A 193 -3.89 1.11 28.62
C ALA A 193 -3.17 2.47 28.52
N LYS A 194 -3.53 3.29 27.53
CA LYS A 194 -2.89 4.57 27.18
C LYS A 194 -3.94 5.68 27.04
N PRO A 195 -4.67 6.05 28.09
CA PRO A 195 -5.75 7.03 27.99
C PRO A 195 -5.27 8.43 27.55
N ALA A 196 -4.00 8.78 27.82
CA ALA A 196 -3.40 10.02 27.37
C ALA A 196 -3.23 10.13 25.85
N TRP A 197 -3.30 9.01 25.12
CA TRP A 197 -3.19 9.00 23.67
C TRP A 197 -4.50 9.29 22.94
N ALA A 198 -5.60 9.44 23.67
CA ALA A 198 -6.91 9.69 23.08
C ALA A 198 -6.97 11.03 22.34
N ALA A 199 -7.57 11.03 21.17
CA ALA A 199 -8.02 12.26 20.52
C ALA A 199 -9.17 12.85 21.35
N LEU A 200 -9.05 14.11 21.77
CA LEU A 200 -10.08 14.80 22.54
C LEU A 200 -10.81 15.83 21.69
N ASP A 201 -12.12 15.91 21.88
CA ASP A 201 -12.95 16.96 21.33
C ASP A 201 -12.85 18.26 22.17
N ARG A 202 -13.57 19.31 21.78
CA ARG A 202 -13.62 20.61 22.50
C ARG A 202 -14.16 20.54 23.93
N ARG A 203 -14.87 19.46 24.26
CA ARG A 203 -15.45 19.24 25.61
C ARG A 203 -14.54 18.36 26.46
N GLY A 204 -13.37 17.96 25.93
CA GLY A 204 -12.44 17.05 26.56
C GLY A 204 -12.92 15.59 26.56
N GLN A 205 -13.90 15.25 25.71
CA GLN A 205 -14.35 13.87 25.54
C GLN A 205 -13.52 13.16 24.46
N VAL A 206 -13.35 11.85 24.60
CA VAL A 206 -12.70 11.04 23.58
C VAL A 206 -13.53 11.12 22.28
N VAL A 207 -12.87 11.40 21.17
CA VAL A 207 -13.52 11.48 19.86
C VAL A 207 -14.04 10.11 19.46
N GLU A 208 -15.34 10.07 19.15
CA GLU A 208 -16.03 8.93 18.56
C GLU A 208 -16.49 9.33 17.16
N ASP A 209 -15.92 8.71 16.13
CA ASP A 209 -16.25 8.95 14.75
C ASP A 209 -16.19 7.65 13.94
N GLY A 210 -17.15 7.44 13.01
CA GLY A 210 -17.24 6.20 12.24
C GLY A 210 -17.47 4.93 13.08
N GLY A 211 -17.99 5.05 14.32
CA GLY A 211 -18.14 3.93 15.25
C GLY A 211 -16.84 3.53 15.96
N LEU A 212 -15.80 4.33 15.85
CA LEU A 212 -14.47 4.10 16.42
C LEU A 212 -14.09 5.21 17.41
N ARG A 213 -13.28 4.86 18.41
CA ARG A 213 -12.55 5.81 19.26
C ARG A 213 -11.15 6.02 18.66
N TRP A 214 -10.63 7.24 18.80
CA TRP A 214 -9.45 7.66 18.05
C TRP A 214 -8.27 8.04 18.95
N LEU A 215 -7.06 7.72 18.45
CA LEU A 215 -5.81 8.26 18.97
C LEU A 215 -5.59 9.69 18.44
N ASN A 216 -4.87 10.50 19.20
CA ASN A 216 -4.47 11.82 18.74
C ASN A 216 -3.31 11.71 17.72
N GLY A 217 -3.64 11.70 16.43
CA GLY A 217 -2.67 11.62 15.34
C GLY A 217 -1.68 12.80 15.24
N LEU A 218 -1.84 13.84 16.10
CA LEU A 218 -0.85 14.92 16.25
C LEU A 218 0.05 14.74 17.47
N ASP A 219 -0.23 13.78 18.34
CA ASP A 219 0.63 13.51 19.49
C ASP A 219 1.94 12.84 19.02
N PRO A 220 3.12 13.41 19.37
CA PRO A 220 4.40 12.83 18.95
C PRO A 220 4.64 11.41 19.47
N GLU A 221 4.13 11.06 20.65
CA GLU A 221 4.27 9.70 21.20
C GLU A 221 3.41 8.71 20.40
N VAL A 222 2.19 9.10 20.05
CA VAL A 222 1.29 8.30 19.18
C VAL A 222 1.88 8.14 17.78
N GLN A 223 2.41 9.23 17.20
CA GLN A 223 3.07 9.19 15.91
C GLN A 223 4.31 8.29 15.93
N ALA A 224 5.12 8.37 17.00
CA ALA A 224 6.29 7.51 17.17
C ALA A 224 5.88 6.04 17.29
N PHE A 225 4.89 5.72 18.12
CA PHE A 225 4.37 4.37 18.32
C PHE A 225 3.90 3.74 17.00
N LEU A 226 3.02 4.43 16.26
CA LEU A 226 2.53 3.90 14.99
C LEU A 226 3.64 3.79 13.95
N GLY A 227 4.55 4.76 13.92
CA GLY A 227 5.73 4.74 13.04
C GLY A 227 6.68 3.57 13.36
N GLU A 228 6.88 3.23 14.64
CA GLU A 228 7.67 2.07 15.03
C GLU A 228 7.01 0.75 14.61
N LEU A 229 5.67 0.63 14.70
CA LEU A 229 4.95 -0.54 14.19
C LEU A 229 5.16 -0.73 12.67
N VAL A 230 5.06 0.36 11.90
CA VAL A 230 5.33 0.35 10.46
C VAL A 230 6.76 -0.12 10.17
N LEU A 231 7.75 0.45 10.86
CA LEU A 231 9.15 0.10 10.64
C LEU A 231 9.47 -1.33 11.08
N GLU A 232 8.86 -1.81 12.17
CA GLU A 232 9.02 -3.21 12.59
C GLU A 232 8.59 -4.19 11.49
N VAL A 233 7.51 -3.89 10.77
CA VAL A 233 7.06 -4.67 9.60
C VAL A 233 8.09 -4.60 8.48
N VAL A 234 8.56 -3.40 8.13
CA VAL A 234 9.54 -3.15 7.06
C VAL A 234 10.87 -3.87 7.31
N GLU A 235 11.34 -3.88 8.56
CA GLU A 235 12.63 -4.44 8.95
C GLU A 235 12.61 -5.98 9.07
N ARG A 236 11.49 -6.53 9.55
CA ARG A 236 11.42 -7.95 9.92
C ARG A 236 10.84 -8.86 8.85
N TYR A 237 10.01 -8.31 7.96
CA TYR A 237 9.26 -9.12 6.99
C TYR A 237 9.68 -8.79 5.56
N GLY A 238 9.70 -9.81 4.73
CA GLY A 238 10.03 -9.68 3.32
C GLY A 238 8.88 -9.10 2.48
N VAL A 239 8.24 -8.02 2.95
CA VAL A 239 7.13 -7.36 2.28
C VAL A 239 7.57 -6.52 1.09
N ASP A 240 6.65 -6.20 0.18
CA ASP A 240 6.91 -5.37 -1.01
C ASP A 240 6.47 -3.91 -0.81
N GLY A 241 5.83 -3.61 0.30
CA GLY A 241 5.40 -2.29 0.71
C GLY A 241 4.67 -2.34 2.03
N VAL A 242 4.15 -1.21 2.47
CA VAL A 242 3.22 -1.08 3.60
C VAL A 242 2.13 -0.08 3.24
N GLN A 243 0.93 -0.29 3.76
CA GLN A 243 -0.22 0.55 3.45
C GLN A 243 -0.90 1.07 4.72
N GLY A 244 -1.11 2.39 4.78
CA GLY A 244 -2.07 2.99 5.70
C GLY A 244 -3.45 3.11 5.07
N ASP A 245 -4.49 3.25 5.88
CA ASP A 245 -5.89 3.33 5.47
C ASP A 245 -6.46 4.76 5.53
N ASP A 246 -7.77 4.90 5.30
CA ASP A 246 -8.49 6.13 5.56
C ASP A 246 -8.52 6.50 7.06
N HIS A 247 -8.25 5.52 7.94
CA HIS A 247 -7.99 5.79 9.36
C HIS A 247 -6.56 6.29 9.67
N MET A 248 -5.69 6.43 8.67
CA MET A 248 -4.46 7.22 8.80
C MET A 248 -4.82 8.70 8.71
N ALA A 249 -5.52 9.18 9.74
CA ALA A 249 -6.33 10.38 9.69
C ALA A 249 -6.40 11.10 11.05
N ILE A 250 -6.85 12.34 11.01
CA ILE A 250 -7.23 13.11 12.19
C ILE A 250 -8.70 13.49 12.01
N PRO A 251 -9.61 12.93 12.83
CA PRO A 251 -11.03 13.28 12.78
C PRO A 251 -11.28 14.78 12.98
N HIS A 252 -12.26 15.30 12.26
CA HIS A 252 -12.58 16.73 12.24
C HIS A 252 -12.76 17.33 13.65
N ALA A 253 -13.39 16.61 14.58
CA ALA A 253 -13.62 17.07 15.94
C ALA A 253 -12.42 16.90 16.89
N GLY A 254 -11.33 16.27 16.41
CA GLY A 254 -10.21 15.85 17.26
C GLY A 254 -9.14 16.90 17.52
N SER A 255 -8.14 16.49 18.33
CA SER A 255 -6.90 17.21 18.62
C SER A 255 -7.08 18.44 19.54
N HIS A 256 -8.07 18.44 20.41
CA HIS A 256 -8.30 19.52 21.38
C HIS A 256 -7.65 19.28 22.76
N ASP A 257 -6.69 18.37 22.86
CA ASP A 257 -5.86 18.21 24.04
C ASP A 257 -4.95 19.43 24.26
N GLN A 258 -4.58 19.67 25.53
CA GLN A 258 -3.83 20.85 25.95
C GLN A 258 -2.48 20.99 25.23
N ALA A 259 -1.76 19.87 25.04
CA ALA A 259 -0.44 19.89 24.40
C ALA A 259 -0.55 20.28 22.92
N THR A 260 -1.55 19.76 22.20
CA THR A 260 -1.82 20.13 20.79
C THR A 260 -2.25 21.60 20.67
N LEU A 261 -3.10 22.10 21.58
CA LEU A 261 -3.52 23.50 21.61
C LEU A 261 -2.34 24.44 21.87
N GLU A 262 -1.39 24.05 22.71
CA GLU A 262 -0.17 24.81 22.97
C GLU A 262 0.77 24.83 21.76
N ARG A 263 0.94 23.70 21.08
CA ARG A 263 1.71 23.63 19.81
C ARG A 263 1.10 24.51 18.72
N TYR A 264 -0.22 24.48 18.58
CA TYR A 264 -0.92 25.37 17.65
C TYR A 264 -0.66 26.85 17.98
N ARG A 265 -0.79 27.23 19.26
CA ARG A 265 -0.56 28.59 19.72
C ARG A 265 0.88 29.05 19.47
N LYS A 266 1.85 28.16 19.73
CA LYS A 266 3.28 28.42 19.47
C LYS A 266 3.56 28.59 17.96
N ALA A 267 2.96 27.75 17.12
CA ALA A 267 3.17 27.79 15.68
C ALA A 267 2.50 28.99 14.99
N THR A 268 1.34 29.42 15.47
CA THR A 268 0.50 30.41 14.75
C THR A 268 0.38 31.76 15.46
N GLY A 269 0.75 31.85 16.74
CA GLY A 269 0.47 33.02 17.59
C GLY A 269 -1.00 33.20 17.94
N LYS A 270 -1.89 32.29 17.51
CA LYS A 270 -3.34 32.38 17.66
C LYS A 270 -3.86 31.46 18.77
N ARG A 271 -5.00 31.80 19.33
CA ARG A 271 -5.82 30.85 20.10
C ARG A 271 -6.60 29.98 19.09
N PRO A 272 -6.87 28.71 19.40
CA PRO A 272 -7.75 27.88 18.59
C PRO A 272 -9.11 28.56 18.45
N ALA A 273 -9.65 28.56 17.24
CA ALA A 273 -10.97 29.15 16.97
C ALA A 273 -12.09 28.38 17.70
N ALA A 274 -13.23 29.00 17.80
CA ALA A 274 -14.41 28.38 18.42
C ALA A 274 -15.04 27.28 17.57
N ARG A 275 -14.58 27.08 16.34
CA ARG A 275 -15.12 26.11 15.36
C ARG A 275 -14.03 25.17 14.85
N ASP A 276 -14.39 23.89 14.61
CA ASP A 276 -13.45 22.87 14.12
C ASP A 276 -13.09 23.05 12.64
N ASP A 277 -13.95 23.75 11.89
CA ASP A 277 -13.74 24.10 10.48
C ASP A 277 -12.97 25.42 10.28
N ASP A 278 -12.39 26.02 11.33
CA ASP A 278 -11.53 27.19 11.18
C ASP A 278 -10.36 26.88 10.24
N PRO A 279 -10.14 27.70 9.19
CA PRO A 279 -9.11 27.41 8.18
C PRO A 279 -7.69 27.31 8.73
N SER A 280 -7.35 28.11 9.76
CA SER A 280 -6.02 28.07 10.38
C SER A 280 -5.83 26.81 11.22
N TRP A 281 -6.87 26.38 11.96
CA TRP A 281 -6.89 25.15 12.74
C TRP A 281 -6.85 23.92 11.83
N SER A 282 -7.68 23.89 10.79
CA SER A 282 -7.68 22.80 9.79
C SER A 282 -6.32 22.67 9.10
N ARG A 283 -5.72 23.78 8.67
CA ARG A 283 -4.39 23.80 8.06
C ARG A 283 -3.33 23.22 8.99
N PHE A 284 -3.30 23.64 10.23
CA PHE A 284 -2.33 23.13 11.22
C PHE A 284 -2.42 21.60 11.38
N ARG A 285 -3.65 21.04 11.42
CA ARG A 285 -3.85 19.60 11.53
C ARG A 285 -3.46 18.86 10.26
N ILE A 286 -3.81 19.40 9.08
CA ILE A 286 -3.42 18.85 7.77
C ILE A 286 -1.89 18.84 7.63
N GLU A 287 -1.23 19.94 7.98
CA GLU A 287 0.24 20.05 7.94
C GLU A 287 0.91 19.07 8.92
N GLY A 288 0.35 18.89 10.11
CA GLY A 288 0.85 17.95 11.11
C GLY A 288 0.77 16.49 10.64
N LEU A 289 -0.37 16.07 10.11
CA LEU A 289 -0.53 14.73 9.53
C LEU A 289 0.37 14.55 8.30
N SER A 290 0.40 15.53 7.40
CA SER A 290 1.22 15.48 6.19
C SER A 290 2.72 15.42 6.50
N GLY A 291 3.15 16.11 7.56
CA GLY A 291 4.52 16.03 8.06
C GLY A 291 4.89 14.61 8.49
N TRP A 292 4.03 13.94 9.25
CA TRP A 292 4.24 12.56 9.66
C TRP A 292 4.24 11.58 8.48
N VAL A 293 3.27 11.71 7.55
CA VAL A 293 3.21 10.86 6.34
C VAL A 293 4.52 10.97 5.53
N LYS A 294 5.02 12.18 5.35
CA LYS A 294 6.29 12.43 4.64
C LYS A 294 7.48 11.82 5.39
N GLU A 295 7.55 12.02 6.71
CA GLU A 295 8.62 11.45 7.53
C GLU A 295 8.63 9.92 7.44
N MET A 296 7.46 9.29 7.47
CA MET A 296 7.34 7.85 7.33
C MET A 296 7.88 7.35 5.99
N GLY A 297 7.53 8.00 4.87
CA GLY A 297 8.10 7.66 3.56
C GLY A 297 9.63 7.73 3.56
N VAL A 298 10.20 8.80 4.12
CA VAL A 298 11.67 8.94 4.24
C VAL A 298 12.29 7.83 5.10
N ARG A 299 11.65 7.47 6.22
CA ARG A 299 12.15 6.42 7.13
C ARG A 299 12.08 5.04 6.48
N ILE A 300 10.97 4.71 5.82
CA ILE A 300 10.78 3.45 5.09
C ILE A 300 11.84 3.30 4.00
N HIS A 301 11.99 4.30 3.13
CA HIS A 301 12.96 4.25 2.03
C HIS A 301 14.42 4.27 2.49
N ARG A 302 14.71 4.77 3.70
CA ARG A 302 16.05 4.65 4.29
C ARG A 302 16.39 3.21 4.66
N VAL A 303 15.40 2.45 5.16
CA VAL A 303 15.57 1.03 5.51
C VAL A 303 15.53 0.16 4.25
N ARG A 304 14.53 0.37 3.42
CA ARG A 304 14.27 -0.40 2.20
C ARG A 304 13.87 0.54 1.05
N PRO A 305 14.82 1.00 0.22
CA PRO A 305 14.57 1.95 -0.86
C PRO A 305 13.59 1.45 -1.94
N ASP A 306 13.40 0.15 -2.03
CA ASP A 306 12.54 -0.56 -2.98
C ASP A 306 11.08 -0.70 -2.51
N LEU A 307 10.81 -0.46 -1.22
CA LEU A 307 9.48 -0.64 -0.65
C LEU A 307 8.51 0.47 -1.01
N LEU A 308 7.26 0.08 -1.29
CA LEU A 308 6.17 1.01 -1.54
C LEU A 308 5.56 1.52 -0.23
N TRP A 309 5.54 2.83 -0.04
CA TRP A 309 4.71 3.50 0.96
C TRP A 309 3.37 3.88 0.32
N CYS A 310 2.30 3.18 0.71
CA CYS A 310 0.98 3.30 0.11
C CYS A 310 -0.03 3.88 1.10
N LEU A 311 -1.00 4.64 0.61
CA LEU A 311 -2.16 5.05 1.41
C LEU A 311 -3.46 4.78 0.67
N SER A 312 -4.49 4.36 1.42
CA SER A 312 -5.85 4.13 0.93
C SER A 312 -6.82 5.15 1.55
N PRO A 313 -6.75 6.44 1.14
CA PRO A 313 -7.46 7.52 1.80
C PRO A 313 -8.95 7.54 1.45
N CYS A 314 -9.73 8.19 2.32
CA CYS A 314 -11.07 8.63 1.96
C CYS A 314 -11.00 9.61 0.78
N PRO A 315 -11.89 9.50 -0.22
CA PRO A 315 -11.87 10.37 -1.38
C PRO A 315 -12.09 11.85 -1.04
N LEU A 316 -11.52 12.73 -1.89
CA LEU A 316 -11.80 14.16 -1.83
C LEU A 316 -13.29 14.45 -2.14
N PRO A 317 -13.90 15.51 -1.55
CA PRO A 317 -13.29 16.42 -0.58
C PRO A 317 -13.29 15.89 0.87
N THR A 318 -14.00 14.81 1.15
CA THR A 318 -14.25 14.27 2.50
C THR A 318 -12.94 13.95 3.24
N GLY A 319 -12.00 13.27 2.58
CA GLY A 319 -10.69 12.95 3.17
C GLY A 319 -9.99 14.21 3.69
N LEU A 320 -9.94 15.28 2.90
CA LEU A 320 -9.30 16.54 3.28
C LEU A 320 -10.02 17.27 4.40
N THR A 321 -11.36 17.35 4.32
CA THR A 321 -12.15 18.24 5.19
C THR A 321 -12.59 17.58 6.50
N GLN A 322 -12.80 16.26 6.52
CA GLN A 322 -13.27 15.52 7.68
C GLN A 322 -12.16 14.70 8.37
N LEU A 323 -11.12 14.32 7.62
CA LEU A 323 -10.07 13.42 8.07
C LEU A 323 -8.66 14.03 7.97
N MET A 324 -8.55 15.29 7.56
CA MET A 324 -7.28 16.03 7.40
C MET A 324 -6.29 15.36 6.42
N GLN A 325 -6.77 14.52 5.51
CA GLN A 325 -5.97 13.77 4.53
C GLN A 325 -5.74 14.59 3.27
N ASP A 326 -4.58 15.24 3.13
CA ASP A 326 -4.14 15.88 1.88
C ASP A 326 -3.54 14.85 0.90
N SER A 327 -4.32 13.84 0.57
CA SER A 327 -3.86 12.67 -0.20
C SER A 327 -3.21 13.05 -1.54
N THR A 328 -3.82 13.98 -2.26
CA THR A 328 -3.27 14.43 -3.56
C THR A 328 -2.01 15.28 -3.40
N GLY A 329 -1.92 16.07 -2.34
CA GLY A 329 -0.69 16.78 -1.96
C GLY A 329 0.44 15.79 -1.64
N TRP A 330 0.17 14.72 -0.90
CA TRP A 330 1.15 13.69 -0.56
C TRP A 330 1.73 12.98 -1.79
N LEU A 331 0.88 12.67 -2.78
CA LEU A 331 1.35 12.05 -4.02
C LEU A 331 2.12 13.04 -4.90
N ASN A 332 1.61 14.27 -5.06
CA ASN A 332 2.26 15.29 -5.88
C ASN A 332 3.67 15.63 -5.40
N ASN A 333 3.89 15.70 -4.09
CA ASN A 333 5.18 16.04 -3.49
C ASN A 333 6.09 14.82 -3.21
N GLY A 334 5.65 13.59 -3.57
CA GLY A 334 6.40 12.36 -3.40
C GLY A 334 6.51 11.87 -1.96
N SER A 335 5.60 12.27 -1.07
CA SER A 335 5.53 11.77 0.30
C SER A 335 5.03 10.32 0.37
N VAL A 336 4.30 9.86 -0.64
CA VAL A 336 3.82 8.50 -0.84
C VAL A 336 4.09 8.03 -2.26
N ASP A 337 4.22 6.72 -2.47
CA ASP A 337 4.48 6.11 -3.78
C ASP A 337 3.20 5.76 -4.52
N LEU A 338 2.17 5.30 -3.80
CA LEU A 338 0.87 4.93 -4.35
C LEU A 338 -0.28 5.46 -3.50
N LEU A 339 -1.35 5.86 -4.17
CA LEU A 339 -2.65 6.11 -3.55
C LEU A 339 -3.68 5.11 -4.04
N LEU A 340 -4.46 4.58 -3.10
CA LEU A 340 -5.58 3.68 -3.37
C LEU A 340 -6.89 4.30 -2.84
N PRO A 341 -7.36 5.45 -3.38
CA PRO A 341 -8.55 6.11 -2.85
C PRO A 341 -9.77 5.19 -2.89
N GLN A 342 -10.56 5.20 -1.83
CA GLN A 342 -11.73 4.34 -1.64
C GLN A 342 -12.94 4.84 -2.47
N LEU A 343 -12.90 4.62 -3.80
CA LEU A 343 -13.90 5.12 -4.75
C LEU A 343 -15.18 4.25 -4.77
N TYR A 344 -15.63 3.79 -3.60
CA TYR A 344 -16.79 2.89 -3.45
C TYR A 344 -18.09 3.59 -3.82
N ARG A 345 -18.62 3.35 -5.02
CA ARG A 345 -19.86 3.95 -5.54
C ARG A 345 -20.76 2.87 -6.12
N ASN A 346 -22.07 3.13 -6.12
CA ASN A 346 -23.09 2.20 -6.61
C ASN A 346 -23.52 2.47 -8.06
N SER A 347 -22.93 3.48 -8.72
CA SER A 347 -23.24 3.79 -10.11
C SER A 347 -22.03 4.35 -10.84
N VAL A 348 -21.97 4.14 -12.14
CA VAL A 348 -20.92 4.66 -13.03
C VAL A 348 -20.84 6.18 -12.99
N ALA A 349 -21.98 6.88 -12.95
CA ALA A 349 -22.00 8.35 -12.90
C ALA A 349 -21.37 8.88 -11.60
N ALA A 350 -21.72 8.29 -10.44
CA ALA A 350 -21.15 8.67 -9.16
C ALA A 350 -19.65 8.30 -9.08
N TYR A 351 -19.26 7.16 -9.67
CA TYR A 351 -17.86 6.75 -9.75
C TYR A 351 -17.04 7.75 -10.57
N ARG A 352 -17.51 8.11 -11.76
CA ARG A 352 -16.84 9.07 -12.65
C ARG A 352 -16.63 10.42 -11.96
N LEU A 353 -17.67 10.92 -11.29
CA LEU A 353 -17.62 12.21 -10.57
C LEU A 353 -16.55 12.19 -9.45
N VAL A 354 -16.54 11.14 -8.62
CA VAL A 354 -15.56 11.07 -7.53
C VAL A 354 -14.14 10.83 -8.04
N LEU A 355 -13.96 10.01 -9.07
CA LEU A 355 -12.66 9.80 -9.71
C LEU A 355 -12.10 11.11 -10.26
N GLU A 356 -12.89 11.85 -11.06
CA GLU A 356 -12.49 13.14 -11.62
C GLU A 356 -12.13 14.15 -10.53
N GLY A 357 -12.91 14.20 -9.43
CA GLY A 357 -12.63 15.04 -8.27
C GLY A 357 -11.27 14.75 -7.62
N ASN A 358 -10.89 13.48 -7.54
CA ASN A 358 -9.60 13.06 -7.00
C ASN A 358 -8.44 13.23 -7.99
N LEU A 359 -8.68 13.11 -9.30
CA LEU A 359 -7.64 13.26 -10.31
C LEU A 359 -7.36 14.72 -10.69
N ARG A 360 -8.34 15.65 -10.49
CA ARG A 360 -8.18 17.05 -10.86
C ARG A 360 -7.00 17.76 -10.22
N PRO A 361 -6.70 17.59 -8.91
CA PRO A 361 -5.55 18.23 -8.27
C PRO A 361 -4.23 17.50 -8.54
N LEU A 362 -4.24 16.31 -9.17
CA LEU A 362 -3.04 15.53 -9.45
C LEU A 362 -2.37 15.95 -10.76
N ALA A 363 -1.04 16.01 -10.73
CA ALA A 363 -0.24 16.08 -11.94
C ALA A 363 -0.49 14.83 -12.80
N ARG A 364 -0.57 15.03 -14.13
CA ARG A 364 -0.99 13.96 -15.06
C ARG A 364 -0.07 12.74 -15.01
N GLU A 365 1.21 12.96 -14.87
CA GLU A 365 2.25 11.93 -14.74
C GLU A 365 2.08 11.08 -13.48
N ARG A 366 1.42 11.61 -12.44
CA ARG A 366 1.16 10.89 -11.19
C ARG A 366 -0.02 9.93 -11.24
N ARG A 367 -0.84 9.97 -12.30
CA ARG A 367 -2.06 9.13 -12.40
C ARG A 367 -1.76 7.64 -12.36
N ARG A 368 -0.60 7.21 -12.88
CA ARG A 368 -0.17 5.80 -12.79
C ARG A 368 0.16 5.34 -11.36
N GLN A 369 0.36 6.29 -10.45
CA GLN A 369 0.54 6.01 -9.02
C GLN A 369 -0.78 6.03 -8.24
N VAL A 370 -1.92 6.05 -8.96
CA VAL A 370 -3.26 5.90 -8.37
C VAL A 370 -3.83 4.56 -8.78
N VAL A 371 -4.32 3.80 -7.82
CA VAL A 371 -5.02 2.53 -7.98
C VAL A 371 -6.45 2.72 -7.48
N ALA A 372 -7.45 2.48 -8.31
CA ALA A 372 -8.83 2.73 -7.92
C ALA A 372 -9.33 1.69 -6.91
N GLY A 373 -9.68 2.11 -5.70
CA GLY A 373 -10.39 1.27 -4.73
C GLY A 373 -11.84 1.04 -5.17
N LEU A 374 -12.22 -0.21 -5.42
CA LEU A 374 -13.55 -0.64 -5.83
C LEU A 374 -14.16 -1.57 -4.79
N THR A 375 -15.47 -1.75 -4.83
CA THR A 375 -16.18 -2.72 -3.98
C THR A 375 -17.25 -3.45 -4.78
N LEU A 376 -17.58 -4.66 -4.37
CA LEU A 376 -18.72 -5.41 -4.94
C LEU A 376 -20.08 -4.97 -4.38
N ARG A 377 -20.05 -4.24 -3.25
CA ARG A 377 -21.26 -3.77 -2.58
C ARG A 377 -21.06 -2.33 -2.09
N ALA A 378 -21.89 -1.42 -2.54
CA ALA A 378 -21.89 -0.04 -2.10
C ALA A 378 -23.28 0.41 -1.64
N ASN A 379 -23.36 1.18 -0.53
CA ASN A 379 -24.61 1.65 0.05
C ASN A 379 -25.64 0.53 0.28
N GLY A 380 -25.18 -0.66 0.72
CA GLY A 380 -26.03 -1.80 0.97
C GLY A 380 -26.49 -2.58 -0.28
N GLN A 381 -26.12 -2.14 -1.48
CA GLN A 381 -26.51 -2.76 -2.76
C GLN A 381 -25.34 -3.47 -3.42
N ASN A 382 -25.58 -4.67 -3.95
CA ASN A 382 -24.62 -5.35 -4.80
C ASN A 382 -24.55 -4.64 -6.17
N LEU A 383 -23.33 -4.47 -6.68
CA LEU A 383 -23.12 -3.87 -8.00
C LEU A 383 -23.34 -4.91 -9.10
N GLU A 384 -23.95 -4.46 -10.20
CA GLU A 384 -24.06 -5.24 -11.43
C GLU A 384 -22.68 -5.42 -12.09
N GLU A 385 -22.47 -6.57 -12.75
CA GLU A 385 -21.23 -6.84 -13.47
C GLU A 385 -20.91 -5.77 -14.52
N ALA A 386 -21.90 -5.30 -15.27
CA ALA A 386 -21.75 -4.24 -16.26
C ALA A 386 -21.25 -2.91 -15.64
N THR A 387 -21.70 -2.61 -14.42
CA THR A 387 -21.24 -1.41 -13.68
C THR A 387 -19.76 -1.56 -13.29
N LEU A 388 -19.35 -2.74 -12.81
CA LEU A 388 -17.97 -3.03 -12.45
C LEU A 388 -17.05 -3.00 -13.68
N LEU A 389 -17.47 -3.60 -14.79
CA LEU A 389 -16.79 -3.56 -16.09
C LEU A 389 -16.50 -2.10 -16.51
N GLU A 390 -17.53 -1.28 -16.46
CA GLU A 390 -17.40 0.14 -16.86
C GLU A 390 -16.51 0.93 -15.90
N MET A 391 -16.55 0.69 -14.59
CA MET A 391 -15.66 1.32 -13.63
C MET A 391 -14.19 0.95 -13.87
N VAL A 392 -13.89 -0.33 -14.17
CA VAL A 392 -12.54 -0.79 -14.54
C VAL A 392 -12.10 -0.12 -15.84
N ARG A 393 -12.95 -0.09 -16.87
CA ARG A 393 -12.66 0.58 -18.16
C ARG A 393 -12.32 2.06 -17.96
N ILE A 394 -13.13 2.79 -17.21
CA ILE A 394 -12.91 4.22 -16.91
C ILE A 394 -11.58 4.41 -16.18
N SER A 395 -11.23 3.53 -15.22
CA SER A 395 -9.96 3.60 -14.50
C SER A 395 -8.77 3.49 -15.45
N ARG A 396 -8.80 2.52 -16.37
CA ARG A 396 -7.77 2.31 -17.38
C ARG A 396 -7.65 3.48 -18.35
N GLU A 397 -8.78 4.00 -18.83
CA GLU A 397 -8.83 5.18 -19.72
C GLU A 397 -8.33 6.46 -19.04
N ALA A 398 -8.54 6.59 -17.73
CA ALA A 398 -8.00 7.69 -16.95
C ALA A 398 -6.46 7.57 -16.73
N GLY A 399 -5.84 6.45 -17.13
CA GLY A 399 -4.42 6.20 -17.03
C GLY A 399 -3.97 5.82 -15.62
N LEU A 400 -4.84 5.16 -14.83
CA LEU A 400 -4.49 4.69 -13.49
C LEU A 400 -3.53 3.50 -13.54
N GLY A 401 -2.81 3.27 -12.43
CA GLY A 401 -1.90 2.13 -12.28
C GLY A 401 -2.59 0.81 -12.02
N GLY A 402 -3.90 0.80 -11.78
CA GLY A 402 -4.67 -0.41 -11.54
C GLY A 402 -5.96 -0.21 -10.77
N VAL A 403 -6.46 -1.32 -10.26
CA VAL A 403 -7.64 -1.36 -9.38
C VAL A 403 -7.40 -2.27 -8.18
N ALA A 404 -8.05 -1.98 -7.07
CA ALA A 404 -8.01 -2.82 -5.87
C ALA A 404 -9.44 -3.05 -5.36
N LEU A 405 -9.73 -4.29 -4.94
CA LEU A 405 -11.06 -4.70 -4.47
C LEU A 405 -11.13 -4.69 -2.94
N PHE A 406 -12.05 -3.96 -2.39
CA PHE A 406 -12.51 -4.11 -1.02
C PHE A 406 -13.77 -4.99 -0.99
N HIS A 407 -13.71 -6.21 -0.54
CA HIS A 407 -12.64 -7.04 -0.05
C HIS A 407 -12.77 -8.48 -0.58
N HIS A 408 -11.86 -9.40 -0.16
CA HIS A 408 -11.78 -10.77 -0.67
C HIS A 408 -12.97 -11.68 -0.34
N THR A 409 -13.68 -11.47 0.78
CA THR A 409 -14.69 -12.41 1.29
C THR A 409 -15.79 -12.77 0.25
N PRO A 410 -16.35 -11.84 -0.54
CA PRO A 410 -17.30 -12.22 -1.58
C PRO A 410 -16.69 -13.10 -2.68
N LEU A 411 -15.38 -12.95 -2.98
CA LEU A 411 -14.69 -13.79 -3.96
C LEU A 411 -14.62 -15.23 -3.48
N MET A 412 -14.32 -15.44 -2.20
CA MET A 412 -14.31 -16.78 -1.57
C MET A 412 -15.71 -17.39 -1.53
N GLY A 413 -16.78 -16.61 -1.65
CA GLY A 413 -18.16 -17.04 -1.85
C GLY A 413 -18.54 -17.30 -3.31
N GLY A 414 -17.57 -17.25 -4.25
CA GLY A 414 -17.78 -17.50 -5.67
C GLY A 414 -18.22 -16.29 -6.49
N ASP A 415 -18.13 -15.06 -5.96
CA ASP A 415 -18.42 -13.85 -6.73
C ASP A 415 -17.27 -13.50 -7.67
N GLN A 416 -17.44 -13.81 -8.95
CA GLN A 416 -16.44 -13.61 -9.98
C GLN A 416 -16.68 -12.38 -10.87
N ARG A 417 -17.70 -11.55 -10.58
CA ARG A 417 -18.10 -10.42 -11.44
C ARG A 417 -16.93 -9.50 -11.77
N ILE A 418 -16.17 -9.06 -10.76
CA ILE A 418 -15.04 -8.16 -10.98
C ILE A 418 -13.85 -8.87 -11.62
N ALA A 419 -13.63 -10.16 -11.32
CA ALA A 419 -12.57 -10.92 -11.97
C ALA A 419 -12.83 -11.03 -13.49
N ARG A 420 -14.06 -11.30 -13.89
CA ARG A 420 -14.46 -11.27 -15.31
C ARG A 420 -14.24 -9.87 -15.91
N ALA A 421 -14.57 -8.82 -15.17
CA ALA A 421 -14.31 -7.43 -15.60
C ALA A 421 -12.82 -7.14 -15.84
N LEU A 422 -11.94 -7.67 -15.00
CA LEU A 422 -10.49 -7.50 -15.15
C LEU A 422 -9.91 -8.29 -16.33
N LEU A 423 -10.46 -9.50 -16.58
CA LEU A 423 -9.92 -10.42 -17.61
C LEU A 423 -10.47 -10.12 -19.02
N SER A 424 -11.74 -9.66 -19.12
CA SER A 424 -12.42 -9.44 -20.41
C SER A 424 -11.86 -8.30 -21.25
N GLN A 425 -11.03 -7.44 -20.69
CA GLN A 425 -10.46 -6.26 -21.35
C GLN A 425 -8.94 -6.37 -21.56
N ARG A 426 -8.41 -7.59 -21.64
CA ARG A 426 -7.06 -7.85 -22.16
C ARG A 426 -7.14 -7.84 -23.69
N GLY A 427 -7.09 -6.66 -24.27
CA GLY A 427 -6.95 -6.41 -25.70
C GLY A 427 -5.75 -5.52 -25.93
#